data_61c17d4187cd8944b3922b107de5ad4f
#
_entry.id   61c17d4187cd8944b3922b107de5ad4f
#
_cell.length_a   1.000
_cell.length_b   1.000
_cell.length_c   1.000
_cell.angle_alpha   90.00
_cell.angle_beta   90.00
_cell.angle_gamma   90.00
#
_symmetry.space_group_name_H-M   'P 1'
#
loop_
_entity.id
_entity.type
_entity.pdbx_description
1 polymer ?
#
loop_
_entity_poly.entity_id
_entity_poly.type
_entity_poly.pdbx_seq_one_letter_code
_entity_poly.pdbx_strand_id
1 'polypeptide(L)'
;DMSIAENHGGLYGNLKLLRETNGQAECNLFKAMGLDYIYVDHGNAVGDLIEAFQSVKDSKKPVVVHINTLKGKGYAPAEQNKEVWHYNGPFHIETGEPLYEMTEEDYSDISLNYLLDKMKKDPAVVAITSGTPTVMGFTEDKRKEAGKQFVDVGIAEETAVALASGI
;
A
#
# COMPACT_ATOMS: atom_id res chain seq x y z
N ASP A 1 0.66 0.40 6.45
CA ASP A 1 0.54 0.42 5.00
C ASP A 1 1.68 1.22 4.38
N MET A 2 2.37 0.62 3.43
CA MET A 2 3.58 1.22 2.84
C MET A 2 3.34 1.73 1.42
N SER A 3 2.27 1.28 0.76
CA SER A 3 1.84 1.68 -0.57
C SER A 3 0.35 1.40 -0.73
N ILE A 4 -0.32 2.10 -1.66
CA ILE A 4 -1.71 1.81 -2.05
C ILE A 4 -1.79 0.46 -2.76
N ALA A 5 -0.80 0.16 -3.57
CA ALA A 5 -0.62 -1.12 -4.26
C ALA A 5 -0.01 -2.20 -3.34
N GLU A 6 0.88 -3.01 -3.86
CA GLU A 6 1.57 -4.03 -3.08
C GLU A 6 2.68 -3.41 -2.23
N ASN A 7 2.76 -3.83 -0.96
CA ASN A 7 3.83 -3.41 -0.06
C ASN A 7 5.14 -4.13 -0.37
N HIS A 8 6.26 -3.48 -0.20
CA HIS A 8 7.59 -3.99 -0.45
C HIS A 8 8.66 -3.32 0.44
N GLY A 9 9.91 -3.77 0.29
CA GLY A 9 11.05 -3.25 1.05
C GLY A 9 11.25 -3.90 2.43
N GLY A 10 12.33 -3.53 3.11
CA GLY A 10 12.79 -4.18 4.34
C GLY A 10 11.85 -4.00 5.53
N LEU A 11 11.25 -2.81 5.68
CA LEU A 11 10.28 -2.57 6.74
C LEU A 11 9.02 -3.43 6.55
N TYR A 12 8.55 -3.55 5.31
CA TYR A 12 7.41 -4.41 4.99
C TYR A 12 7.67 -5.88 5.36
N GLY A 13 8.87 -6.38 5.08
CA GLY A 13 9.27 -7.74 5.45
C GLY A 13 9.14 -8.00 6.95
N ASN A 14 9.56 -7.05 7.79
CA ASN A 14 9.41 -7.17 9.24
C ASN A 14 7.94 -7.05 9.68
N LEU A 15 7.16 -6.12 9.12
CA LEU A 15 5.73 -6.01 9.40
C LEU A 15 4.98 -7.29 9.01
N LYS A 16 5.33 -7.91 7.88
CA LYS A 16 4.77 -9.18 7.44
C LYS A 16 5.08 -10.30 8.43
N LEU A 17 6.34 -10.44 8.83
CA LEU A 17 6.77 -11.42 9.82
C LEU A 17 6.02 -11.25 11.16
N LEU A 18 5.84 -10.01 11.61
CA LEU A 18 5.08 -9.73 12.83
C LEU A 18 3.61 -10.15 12.71
N ARG A 19 2.97 -9.95 11.55
CA ARG A 19 1.61 -10.44 11.30
C ARG A 19 1.53 -11.97 11.28
N GLU A 20 2.42 -12.62 10.56
CA GLU A 20 2.47 -14.09 10.44
C GLU A 20 2.74 -14.81 11.76
N THR A 21 3.35 -14.11 12.72
CA THR A 21 3.68 -14.64 14.05
C THR A 21 2.82 -14.07 15.16
N ASN A 22 1.72 -13.39 14.85
CA ASN A 22 0.87 -12.70 15.83
C ASN A 22 1.68 -11.81 16.79
N GLY A 23 2.65 -11.08 16.27
CA GLY A 23 3.53 -10.20 17.01
C GLY A 23 4.62 -10.87 17.84
N GLN A 24 4.79 -12.20 17.74
CA GLN A 24 5.70 -12.99 18.57
C GLN A 24 7.10 -13.18 17.97
N ALA A 25 7.37 -12.66 16.76
CA ALA A 25 8.68 -12.78 16.15
C ALA A 25 9.78 -12.21 17.07
N GLU A 26 10.91 -12.93 17.15
CA GLU A 26 12.09 -12.46 17.88
C GLU A 26 12.64 -11.16 17.26
N CYS A 27 12.66 -11.09 15.92
CA CYS A 27 13.03 -9.88 15.20
C CYS A 27 11.82 -8.95 15.13
N ASN A 28 11.81 -7.94 16.00
CA ASN A 28 10.78 -6.90 16.05
C ASN A 28 11.45 -5.53 16.03
N LEU A 29 11.34 -4.82 14.89
CA LEU A 29 11.94 -3.52 14.70
C LEU A 29 11.54 -2.51 15.78
N PHE A 30 10.28 -2.49 16.20
CA PHE A 30 9.79 -1.55 17.20
C PHE A 30 10.40 -1.80 18.57
N LYS A 31 10.51 -3.07 18.98
CA LYS A 31 11.20 -3.45 20.23
C LYS A 31 12.69 -3.13 20.17
N ALA A 32 13.32 -3.33 18.99
CA ALA A 32 14.73 -2.98 18.80
C ALA A 32 14.99 -1.47 18.91
N MET A 33 13.98 -0.63 18.62
CA MET A 33 14.01 0.82 18.82
C MET A 33 13.70 1.24 20.27
N GLY A 34 13.48 0.30 21.20
CA GLY A 34 13.17 0.57 22.60
C GLY A 34 11.70 0.89 22.88
N LEU A 35 10.80 0.63 21.95
CA LEU A 35 9.37 0.84 22.11
C LEU A 35 8.71 -0.41 22.71
N ASP A 36 7.70 -0.21 23.57
CA ASP A 36 6.80 -1.29 23.94
C ASP A 36 5.90 -1.63 22.74
N TYR A 37 5.48 -2.88 22.66
CA TYR A 37 4.77 -3.35 21.45
C TYR A 37 3.67 -4.35 21.83
N ILE A 38 2.47 -4.11 21.28
CA ILE A 38 1.35 -5.06 21.30
C ILE A 38 0.83 -5.28 19.87
N TYR A 39 0.27 -6.47 19.63
CA TYR A 39 -0.30 -6.85 18.34
C TYR A 39 -1.79 -7.13 18.50
N VAL A 40 -2.59 -6.64 17.56
CA VAL A 40 -4.04 -6.84 17.48
C VAL A 40 -4.36 -7.52 16.14
N ASP A 41 -4.69 -8.79 16.17
CA ASP A 41 -4.95 -9.59 14.97
C ASP A 41 -6.29 -9.23 14.32
N HIS A 42 -7.34 -9.07 15.12
CA HIS A 42 -8.68 -8.74 14.63
C HIS A 42 -8.94 -7.23 14.60
N GLY A 43 -8.10 -6.48 13.89
CA GLY A 43 -8.14 -5.01 13.87
C GLY A 43 -9.40 -4.38 13.26
N ASN A 44 -10.29 -5.16 12.64
CA ASN A 44 -11.61 -4.70 12.24
C ASN A 44 -12.69 -4.95 13.32
N ALA A 45 -12.35 -5.57 14.45
CA ALA A 45 -13.25 -5.79 15.58
C ALA A 45 -13.10 -4.67 16.60
N VAL A 46 -14.14 -3.87 16.80
CA VAL A 46 -14.11 -2.71 17.72
C VAL A 46 -13.83 -3.13 19.16
N GLY A 47 -14.35 -4.30 19.60
CA GLY A 47 -14.10 -4.85 20.94
C GLY A 47 -12.61 -5.05 21.21
N ASP A 48 -11.91 -5.72 20.30
CA ASP A 48 -10.47 -6.02 20.41
C ASP A 48 -9.64 -4.72 20.43
N LEU A 49 -10.06 -3.70 19.66
CA LEU A 49 -9.41 -2.39 19.69
C LEU A 49 -9.59 -1.69 21.02
N ILE A 50 -10.80 -1.72 21.60
CA ILE A 50 -11.07 -1.13 22.94
C ILE A 50 -10.19 -1.81 23.98
N GLU A 51 -10.13 -3.14 24.00
CA GLU A 51 -9.28 -3.89 24.95
C GLU A 51 -7.79 -3.54 24.78
N ALA A 52 -7.31 -3.51 23.55
CA ALA A 52 -5.93 -3.15 23.24
C ALA A 52 -5.59 -1.74 23.76
N PHE A 53 -6.40 -0.75 23.44
CA PHE A 53 -6.16 0.63 23.89
C PHE A 53 -6.32 0.79 25.41
N GLN A 54 -7.26 0.09 26.04
CA GLN A 54 -7.39 0.08 27.49
C GLN A 54 -6.15 -0.50 28.16
N SER A 55 -5.54 -1.53 27.60
CA SER A 55 -4.34 -2.17 28.16
C SER A 55 -3.12 -1.25 28.20
N VAL A 56 -3.07 -0.24 27.32
CA VAL A 56 -1.90 0.66 27.20
C VAL A 56 -2.17 2.11 27.57
N LYS A 57 -3.41 2.51 27.87
CA LYS A 57 -3.81 3.91 28.13
C LYS A 57 -3.01 4.61 29.22
N ASP A 58 -2.57 3.86 30.24
CA ASP A 58 -1.83 4.39 31.37
C ASP A 58 -0.31 4.13 31.28
N SER A 59 0.17 3.65 30.12
CA SER A 59 1.59 3.42 29.91
C SER A 59 2.41 4.70 30.09
N LYS A 60 3.57 4.56 30.73
CA LYS A 60 4.54 5.65 30.92
C LYS A 60 5.61 5.67 29.83
N LYS A 61 5.58 4.69 28.93
CA LYS A 61 6.49 4.56 27.79
C LYS A 61 5.70 4.63 26.48
N PRO A 62 6.33 5.03 25.39
CA PRO A 62 5.70 4.95 24.08
C PRO A 62 5.43 3.49 23.70
N VAL A 63 4.22 3.23 23.23
CA VAL A 63 3.75 1.89 22.84
C VAL A 63 3.33 1.89 21.38
N VAL A 64 3.80 0.91 20.64
CA VAL A 64 3.29 0.62 19.28
C VAL A 64 2.14 -0.38 19.41
N VAL A 65 0.95 0.05 19.01
CA VAL A 65 -0.22 -0.83 18.84
C VAL A 65 -0.29 -1.19 17.37
N HIS A 66 0.22 -2.39 17.04
CA HIS A 66 0.21 -2.88 15.67
C HIS A 66 -1.12 -3.59 15.36
N ILE A 67 -1.97 -2.92 14.60
CA ILE A 67 -3.31 -3.38 14.28
C ILE A 67 -3.32 -4.01 12.89
N ASN A 68 -3.68 -5.29 12.80
CA ASN A 68 -3.87 -5.99 11.53
C ASN A 68 -5.32 -5.84 11.07
N THR A 69 -5.53 -5.15 9.95
CA THR A 69 -6.86 -4.95 9.38
C THR A 69 -6.97 -5.56 7.99
N LEU A 70 -8.15 -6.03 7.63
CA LEU A 70 -8.48 -6.39 6.26
C LEU A 70 -9.06 -5.16 5.55
N LYS A 71 -8.29 -4.59 4.62
CA LYS A 71 -8.76 -3.49 3.77
C LYS A 71 -9.95 -3.95 2.92
N GLY A 72 -11.02 -3.14 2.89
CA GLY A 72 -12.24 -3.50 2.19
C GLY A 72 -13.19 -4.40 2.99
N LYS A 73 -12.91 -4.66 4.28
CA LYS A 73 -13.71 -5.54 5.15
C LYS A 73 -15.20 -5.25 5.09
N GLY A 74 -15.97 -6.29 4.78
CA GLY A 74 -17.44 -6.25 4.68
C GLY A 74 -17.97 -6.12 3.25
N TYR A 75 -17.07 -5.95 2.26
CA TYR A 75 -17.45 -5.94 0.85
C TYR A 75 -16.53 -6.86 0.04
N ALA A 76 -17.04 -8.00 -0.39
CA ALA A 76 -16.23 -9.05 -0.99
C ALA A 76 -15.38 -8.60 -2.21
N PRO A 77 -15.88 -7.78 -3.15
CA PRO A 77 -15.05 -7.26 -4.25
C PRO A 77 -13.85 -6.44 -3.75
N ALA A 78 -14.02 -5.65 -2.70
CA ALA A 78 -12.95 -4.83 -2.14
C ALA A 78 -11.93 -5.68 -1.34
N GLU A 79 -12.37 -6.72 -0.66
CA GLU A 79 -11.49 -7.65 0.04
C GLU A 79 -10.60 -8.43 -0.93
N GLN A 80 -11.13 -8.74 -2.13
CA GLN A 80 -10.42 -9.48 -3.17
C GLN A 80 -9.46 -8.62 -4.00
N ASN A 81 -9.79 -7.34 -4.21
CA ASN A 81 -8.99 -6.42 -5.02
C ASN A 81 -8.79 -5.07 -4.32
N LYS A 82 -7.94 -5.07 -3.30
CA LYS A 82 -7.71 -3.93 -2.40
C LYS A 82 -7.10 -2.70 -3.07
N GLU A 83 -6.36 -2.90 -4.16
CA GLU A 83 -5.74 -1.81 -4.93
C GLU A 83 -6.81 -1.04 -5.70
N VAL A 84 -7.59 -1.74 -6.51
CA VAL A 84 -8.68 -1.15 -7.30
C VAL A 84 -9.71 -0.46 -6.40
N TRP A 85 -10.04 -1.07 -5.26
CA TRP A 85 -11.02 -0.55 -4.30
C TRP A 85 -10.45 0.45 -3.28
N HIS A 86 -9.24 0.94 -3.49
CA HIS A 86 -8.70 2.01 -2.64
C HIS A 86 -9.48 3.30 -2.79
N TYR A 87 -9.87 3.65 -4.02
CA TYR A 87 -10.73 4.77 -4.35
C TYR A 87 -11.64 4.39 -5.52
N ASN A 88 -12.92 4.67 -5.39
CA ASN A 88 -13.91 4.44 -6.45
C ASN A 88 -14.88 5.60 -6.55
N GLY A 89 -15.33 5.87 -7.79
CA GLY A 89 -16.53 6.65 -8.05
C GLY A 89 -17.79 5.90 -7.63
N PRO A 90 -18.99 6.45 -7.89
CA PRO A 90 -20.26 5.76 -7.64
C PRO A 90 -20.34 4.44 -8.43
N PHE A 91 -20.84 3.38 -7.78
CA PHE A 91 -20.92 2.03 -8.36
C PHE A 91 -22.18 1.30 -7.90
N HIS A 92 -22.54 0.24 -8.60
CA HIS A 92 -23.61 -0.69 -8.20
C HIS A 92 -23.12 -1.62 -7.09
N ILE A 93 -23.73 -1.54 -5.92
CA ILE A 93 -23.25 -2.26 -4.73
C ILE A 93 -23.30 -3.79 -4.88
N GLU A 94 -24.25 -4.29 -5.66
CA GLU A 94 -24.45 -5.73 -5.88
C GLU A 94 -23.40 -6.33 -6.82
N THR A 95 -22.94 -5.56 -7.81
CA THR A 95 -22.01 -6.04 -8.85
C THR A 95 -20.61 -5.48 -8.73
N GLY A 96 -20.46 -4.29 -8.11
CA GLY A 96 -19.21 -3.55 -8.08
C GLY A 96 -18.93 -2.77 -9.36
N GLU A 97 -19.83 -2.80 -10.33
CA GLU A 97 -19.67 -2.10 -11.60
C GLU A 97 -19.86 -0.59 -11.42
N PRO A 98 -19.03 0.26 -12.07
CA PRO A 98 -19.19 1.70 -11.99
C PRO A 98 -20.53 2.14 -12.59
N LEU A 99 -21.15 3.19 -12.01
CA LEU A 99 -22.37 3.80 -12.54
C LEU A 99 -22.12 4.61 -13.82
N TYR A 100 -20.88 5.03 -14.03
CA TYR A 100 -20.48 5.80 -15.20
C TYR A 100 -19.21 5.18 -15.77
N GLU A 101 -19.26 4.79 -17.03
CA GLU A 101 -18.07 4.37 -17.76
C GLU A 101 -17.29 5.61 -18.21
N MET A 102 -15.99 5.64 -17.92
CA MET A 102 -15.07 6.58 -18.53
C MET A 102 -14.77 6.08 -19.94
N THR A 103 -15.35 6.71 -20.95
CA THR A 103 -15.23 6.27 -22.35
C THR A 103 -14.18 7.04 -23.13
N GLU A 104 -13.60 8.07 -22.54
CA GLU A 104 -12.58 8.91 -23.16
C GLU A 104 -11.21 8.67 -22.54
N GLU A 105 -10.17 8.74 -23.36
CA GLU A 105 -8.77 8.70 -22.93
C GLU A 105 -8.48 9.89 -22.01
N ASP A 106 -7.90 9.64 -20.86
CA ASP A 106 -7.52 10.67 -19.92
C ASP A 106 -6.00 10.97 -19.95
N TYR A 107 -5.56 11.94 -19.16
CA TYR A 107 -4.14 12.30 -19.09
C TYR A 107 -3.27 11.18 -18.52
N SER A 108 -3.82 10.29 -17.70
CA SER A 108 -3.07 9.15 -17.17
C SER A 108 -2.78 8.13 -18.28
N ASP A 109 -3.74 7.86 -19.15
CA ASP A 109 -3.58 6.98 -20.31
C ASP A 109 -2.54 7.53 -21.29
N ILE A 110 -2.63 8.82 -21.61
CA ILE A 110 -1.70 9.49 -22.53
C ILE A 110 -0.27 9.44 -21.95
N SER A 111 -0.12 9.78 -20.68
CA SER A 111 1.19 9.80 -20.02
C SER A 111 1.79 8.40 -19.90
N LEU A 112 0.98 7.41 -19.52
CA LEU A 112 1.38 6.01 -19.42
C LEU A 112 1.88 5.48 -20.77
N ASN A 113 1.07 5.64 -21.83
CA ASN A 113 1.40 5.13 -23.16
C ASN A 113 2.70 5.78 -23.67
N TYR A 114 2.86 7.08 -23.46
CA TYR A 114 4.08 7.80 -23.82
C TYR A 114 5.31 7.26 -23.06
N LEU A 115 5.20 7.05 -21.74
CA LEU A 115 6.29 6.53 -20.92
C LEU A 115 6.67 5.10 -21.31
N LEU A 116 5.70 4.21 -21.50
CA LEU A 116 5.95 2.82 -21.92
C LEU A 116 6.63 2.77 -23.30
N ASP A 117 6.22 3.61 -24.23
CA ASP A 117 6.87 3.72 -25.53
C ASP A 117 8.31 4.22 -25.45
N LYS A 118 8.60 5.13 -24.54
CA LYS A 118 9.96 5.60 -24.26
C LYS A 118 10.80 4.52 -23.61
N MET A 119 10.26 3.83 -22.59
CA MET A 119 10.94 2.74 -21.89
C MET A 119 11.35 1.60 -22.83
N LYS A 120 10.49 1.24 -23.79
CA LYS A 120 10.80 0.22 -24.81
C LYS A 120 12.00 0.58 -25.68
N LYS A 121 12.28 1.87 -25.87
CA LYS A 121 13.35 2.39 -26.74
C LYS A 121 14.61 2.75 -25.98
N ASP A 122 14.48 3.09 -24.71
CA ASP A 122 15.59 3.58 -23.90
C ASP A 122 15.51 2.98 -22.47
N PRO A 123 16.46 2.11 -22.11
CA PRO A 123 16.51 1.51 -20.78
C PRO A 123 16.86 2.51 -19.65
N ALA A 124 17.31 3.72 -19.98
CA ALA A 124 17.57 4.77 -19.01
C ALA A 124 16.31 5.53 -18.59
N VAL A 125 15.18 5.35 -19.29
CA VAL A 125 13.90 5.95 -18.88
C VAL A 125 13.30 5.17 -17.73
N VAL A 126 13.04 5.85 -16.60
CA VAL A 126 12.49 5.27 -15.38
C VAL A 126 11.26 6.07 -14.94
N ALA A 127 10.20 5.39 -14.55
CA ALA A 127 9.05 6.00 -13.87
C ALA A 127 9.14 5.70 -12.37
N ILE A 128 9.02 6.75 -11.56
CA ILE A 128 9.05 6.65 -10.10
C ILE A 128 7.73 7.15 -9.53
N THR A 129 7.14 6.39 -8.62
CA THR A 129 5.93 6.78 -7.88
C THR A 129 6.15 6.64 -6.38
N SER A 130 5.41 7.43 -5.60
CA SER A 130 5.36 7.36 -4.14
C SER A 130 4.07 6.69 -3.65
N GLY A 131 3.89 5.42 -3.98
CA GLY A 131 2.80 4.58 -3.47
C GLY A 131 1.47 4.72 -4.21
N THR A 132 1.42 5.40 -5.37
CA THR A 132 0.19 5.66 -6.13
C THR A 132 0.28 5.25 -7.60
N PRO A 133 0.67 4.01 -7.92
CA PRO A 133 0.95 3.60 -9.30
C PRO A 133 -0.26 3.73 -10.23
N THR A 134 -1.45 3.42 -9.76
CA THR A 134 -2.68 3.40 -10.56
C THR A 134 -3.18 4.80 -10.95
N VAL A 135 -2.80 5.85 -10.21
CA VAL A 135 -3.17 7.24 -10.55
C VAL A 135 -2.60 7.68 -11.89
N MET A 136 -1.44 7.12 -12.28
CA MET A 136 -0.81 7.35 -13.60
C MET A 136 -0.97 6.13 -14.54
N GLY A 137 -2.00 5.32 -14.32
CA GLY A 137 -2.33 4.20 -15.17
C GLY A 137 -1.43 2.96 -15.02
N PHE A 138 -0.41 2.96 -14.14
CA PHE A 138 0.45 1.80 -13.90
C PHE A 138 -0.27 0.72 -13.10
N THR A 139 -1.25 0.06 -13.75
CA THR A 139 -1.89 -1.16 -13.24
C THR A 139 -0.85 -2.28 -13.05
N GLU A 140 -1.23 -3.37 -12.38
CA GLU A 140 -0.32 -4.50 -12.18
C GLU A 140 0.33 -5.01 -13.48
N ASP A 141 -0.46 -5.12 -14.56
CA ASP A 141 0.06 -5.56 -15.86
C ASP A 141 1.01 -4.54 -16.49
N LYS A 142 0.71 -3.25 -16.35
CA LYS A 142 1.57 -2.18 -16.86
C LYS A 142 2.88 -2.06 -16.08
N ARG A 143 2.86 -2.33 -14.78
CA ARG A 143 4.08 -2.47 -13.96
C ARG A 143 4.94 -3.65 -14.40
N LYS A 144 4.30 -4.80 -14.72
CA LYS A 144 5.00 -5.97 -15.29
C LYS A 144 5.62 -5.66 -16.65
N GLU A 145 4.90 -4.92 -17.52
CA GLU A 145 5.38 -4.47 -18.83
C GLU A 145 6.60 -3.55 -18.68
N ALA A 146 6.57 -2.58 -17.77
CA ALA A 146 7.66 -1.66 -17.51
C ALA A 146 8.87 -2.34 -16.81
N GLY A 147 8.61 -3.39 -16.02
CA GLY A 147 9.64 -4.16 -15.36
C GLY A 147 10.51 -3.33 -14.42
N LYS A 148 11.84 -3.40 -14.59
CA LYS A 148 12.82 -2.67 -13.75
C LYS A 148 12.81 -1.15 -13.96
N GLN A 149 12.18 -0.65 -15.00
CA GLN A 149 12.06 0.77 -15.28
C GLN A 149 10.90 1.44 -14.51
N PHE A 150 10.11 0.65 -13.79
CA PHE A 150 9.11 1.15 -12.85
C PHE A 150 9.57 0.95 -11.41
N VAL A 151 9.55 2.03 -10.62
CA VAL A 151 9.97 2.04 -9.22
C VAL A 151 8.87 2.66 -8.36
N ASP A 152 8.37 1.89 -7.40
CA ASP A 152 7.51 2.40 -6.34
C ASP A 152 8.33 2.48 -5.05
N VAL A 153 8.50 3.68 -4.50
CA VAL A 153 9.24 3.90 -3.25
C VAL A 153 8.36 3.77 -2.00
N GLY A 154 7.08 3.44 -2.18
CA GLY A 154 6.09 3.49 -1.11
C GLY A 154 5.62 4.93 -0.85
N ILE A 155 4.89 5.15 0.25
CA ILE A 155 4.39 6.49 0.63
C ILE A 155 5.58 7.28 1.22
N ALA A 156 6.45 7.77 0.33
CA ALA A 156 7.71 8.44 0.66
C ALA A 156 8.11 9.43 -0.45
N GLU A 157 7.41 10.53 -0.55
CA GLU A 157 7.54 11.53 -1.61
C GLU A 157 8.96 12.12 -1.68
N GLU A 158 9.57 12.43 -0.53
CA GLU A 158 10.92 12.94 -0.45
C GLU A 158 11.95 11.94 -1.02
N THR A 159 11.70 10.65 -0.76
CA THR A 159 12.55 9.57 -1.29
C THR A 159 12.41 9.47 -2.80
N ALA A 160 11.19 9.62 -3.35
CA ALA A 160 10.95 9.61 -4.79
C ALA A 160 11.74 10.73 -5.50
N VAL A 161 11.71 11.95 -4.95
CA VAL A 161 12.42 13.10 -5.50
C VAL A 161 13.94 12.93 -5.36
N ALA A 162 14.41 12.46 -4.20
CA ALA A 162 15.84 12.22 -3.98
C ALA A 162 16.37 11.13 -4.93
N LEU A 163 15.63 10.05 -5.11
CA LEU A 163 15.98 8.98 -6.06
C LEU A 163 16.04 9.52 -7.50
N ALA A 164 15.01 10.26 -7.93
CA ALA A 164 14.96 10.84 -9.26
C ALA A 164 16.11 11.79 -9.56
N SER A 165 16.67 12.45 -8.55
CA SER A 165 17.83 13.34 -8.72
C SER A 165 19.18 12.61 -8.78
N GLY A 166 19.21 11.34 -8.43
CA GLY A 166 20.42 10.51 -8.38
C GLY A 166 20.55 9.46 -9.50
N ILE A 167 19.54 9.36 -10.36
CA ILE A 167 19.49 8.41 -11.48
C ILE A 167 19.98 9.06 -12.78
#